data_5ee6114b1e3643b479fd2d431b3ab439
#
_entry.id   5ee6114b1e3643b479fd2d431b3ab439
#
_cell.length_a   1.000
_cell.length_b   1.000
_cell.length_c   1.000
_cell.angle_alpha   90.00
_cell.angle_beta   90.00
_cell.angle_gamma   90.00
#
_symmetry.space_group_name_H-M   'P 1'
#
loop_
_entity.id
_entity.type
_entity.pdbx_description
1 polymer ?
#
loop_
_entity_poly.entity_id
_entity_poly.type
_entity_poly.pdbx_seq_one_letter_code
_entity_poly.pdbx_strand_id
1 'polypeptide(L)' 'MKNNELEKLLSVPMVMEQFGISRSTVYHLSKTELPYVKIRSRKFFRINDINNLIKQNYQTP' A
#
# COMPACT_ATOMS: atom_id res chain seq x y z
N MET A 1 -23.96 10.49 -4.53
CA MET A 1 -23.31 10.42 -4.59
C MET A 1 -22.60 10.25 -4.55
N LYS A 2 -22.22 9.88 -4.74
CA LYS A 2 -21.43 9.73 -4.74
C LYS A 2 -20.62 9.41 -4.92
N ASN A 3 -20.25 9.05 -4.88
CA ASN A 3 -19.37 8.81 -5.03
C ASN A 3 -18.69 8.24 -5.50
N ASN A 4 -19.11 7.89 -5.89
CA ASN A 4 -18.22 7.37 -6.48
C ASN A 4 -16.98 7.86 -6.54
N GLU A 5 -16.60 8.09 -5.90
CA GLU A 5 -15.37 8.63 -5.88
C GLU A 5 -14.28 7.67 -6.04
N LEU A 6 -13.13 8.17 -6.57
CA LEU A 6 -11.97 7.34 -6.76
C LEU A 6 -11.35 7.04 -5.42
N GLU A 7 -10.93 5.80 -5.22
CA GLU A 7 -10.15 5.47 -4.07
C GLU A 7 -8.84 6.19 -4.09
N LYS A 8 -8.36 6.57 -2.91
CA LYS A 8 -7.05 7.14 -2.79
C LYS A 8 -6.00 6.05 -2.91
N LEU A 9 -5.04 6.27 -3.76
CA LEU A 9 -3.97 5.31 -4.00
C LEU A 9 -2.64 5.92 -3.61
N LEU A 10 -1.75 5.05 -3.14
CA LEU A 10 -0.40 5.46 -2.76
C LEU A 10 0.59 4.84 -3.74
N SER A 11 1.51 5.66 -4.23
CA SER A 11 2.56 5.17 -5.10
C SER A 11 3.64 4.47 -4.28
N VAL A 12 4.55 3.77 -4.98
CA VAL A 12 5.66 3.12 -4.30
C VAL A 12 6.49 4.11 -3.49
N PRO A 13 6.90 5.27 -4.04
CA PRO A 13 7.66 6.22 -3.22
C PRO A 13 6.91 6.68 -1.99
N MET A 14 5.59 6.83 -2.09
CA MET A 14 4.80 7.25 -0.94
C MET A 14 4.80 6.21 0.15
N VAL A 15 4.70 4.93 -0.22
CA VAL A 15 4.74 3.86 0.77
C VAL A 15 6.13 3.78 1.40
N MET A 16 7.17 3.94 0.60
CA MET A 16 8.53 3.96 1.12
C MET A 16 8.68 5.02 2.19
N GLU A 17 8.18 6.19 1.92
CA GLU A 17 8.29 7.29 2.86
C GLU A 17 7.44 7.07 4.10
N GLN A 18 6.22 6.57 3.89
CA GLN A 18 5.28 6.36 4.98
C GLN A 18 5.84 5.38 6.02
N PHE A 19 6.48 4.31 5.56
CA PHE A 19 6.97 3.28 6.45
C PHE A 19 8.48 3.36 6.70
N GLY A 20 9.18 4.21 5.98
CA GLY A 20 10.63 4.31 6.12
C GLY A 20 11.34 3.06 5.64
N ILE A 21 10.88 2.47 4.54
CA ILE A 21 11.46 1.24 4.02
C ILE A 21 11.96 1.46 2.60
N SER A 22 12.78 0.54 2.14
CA SER A 22 13.37 0.64 0.81
C SER A 22 12.39 0.21 -0.26
N ARG A 23 12.71 0.57 -1.51
CA ARG A 23 11.90 0.19 -2.64
C ARG A 23 11.81 -1.33 -2.79
N SER A 24 12.92 -2.02 -2.58
CA SER A 24 12.92 -3.47 -2.71
C SER A 24 12.01 -4.10 -1.66
N THR A 25 11.95 -3.52 -0.46
CA THR A 25 11.06 -4.01 0.57
C THR A 25 9.60 -3.83 0.16
N VAL A 26 9.27 -2.68 -0.44
CA VAL A 26 7.91 -2.45 -0.92
C VAL A 26 7.55 -3.49 -1.98
N TYR A 27 8.43 -3.75 -2.92
CA TYR A 27 8.16 -4.74 -3.94
C TYR A 27 8.00 -6.14 -3.36
N HIS A 28 8.79 -6.46 -2.33
CA HIS A 28 8.63 -7.74 -1.66
C HIS A 28 7.26 -7.85 -1.01
N LEU A 29 6.83 -6.80 -0.33
CA LEU A 29 5.50 -6.78 0.28
C LEU A 29 4.41 -6.95 -0.75
N SER A 30 4.60 -6.35 -1.93
CA SER A 30 3.58 -6.45 -2.97
C SER A 30 3.43 -7.87 -3.50
N LYS A 31 4.41 -8.72 -3.26
CA LYS A 31 4.33 -10.11 -3.69
C LYS A 31 3.83 -11.03 -2.60
N THR A 32 3.80 -10.58 -1.36
CA THR A 32 3.48 -11.46 -0.24
C THR A 32 2.25 -11.04 0.53
N GLU A 33 2.21 -9.79 1.02
CA GLU A 33 1.19 -9.40 1.99
C GLU A 33 0.34 -8.24 1.56
N LEU A 34 0.81 -7.43 0.62
CA LEU A 34 0.18 -6.16 0.31
C LEU A 34 -0.34 -6.17 -1.12
N PRO A 35 -1.65 -6.33 -1.30
CA PRO A 35 -2.22 -6.27 -2.64
C PRO A 35 -1.95 -4.92 -3.30
N TYR A 36 -1.88 -4.92 -4.60
CA TYR A 36 -1.60 -3.70 -5.32
C TYR A 36 -2.44 -3.60 -6.58
N VAL A 37 -2.53 -2.37 -7.09
CA VAL A 37 -3.17 -2.07 -8.37
C VAL A 37 -2.07 -1.68 -9.34
N LYS A 38 -2.05 -2.31 -10.49
CA LYS A 38 -1.05 -1.98 -11.50
C LYS A 38 -1.70 -1.16 -12.59
N ILE A 39 -1.19 0.05 -12.78
CA ILE A 39 -1.67 0.94 -13.82
C ILE A 39 -0.50 1.28 -14.71
N ARG A 40 -0.59 0.87 -15.97
CA ARG A 40 0.51 0.92 -16.90
C ARG A 40 1.66 0.10 -16.32
N SER A 41 2.77 0.66 -16.03
CA SER A 41 3.88 -0.12 -15.46
C SER A 41 4.11 0.22 -14.01
N ARG A 42 3.17 0.89 -13.37
CA ARG A 42 3.37 1.37 -12.01
C ARG A 42 2.46 0.66 -11.05
N LYS A 43 2.97 0.38 -9.87
CA LYS A 43 2.20 -0.21 -8.79
C LYS A 43 1.67 0.88 -7.88
N PHE A 44 0.43 0.72 -7.48
CA PHE A 44 -0.22 1.61 -6.52
C PHE A 44 -0.86 0.75 -5.45
N PHE A 45 -1.01 1.31 -4.28
CA PHE A 45 -1.55 0.57 -3.14
C PHE A 45 -2.76 1.30 -2.59
N ARG A 46 -3.80 0.53 -2.29
CA ARG A 46 -5.02 1.10 -1.75
C ARG A 46 -4.84 1.40 -0.28
N ILE A 47 -5.39 2.51 0.17
CA ILE A 47 -5.30 2.90 1.57
C ILE A 47 -5.85 1.82 2.48
N ASN A 48 -6.97 1.19 2.08
CA ASN A 48 -7.55 0.14 2.89
C ASN A 48 -6.60 -1.04 3.06
N ASP A 49 -5.88 -1.39 2.01
CA ASP A 49 -4.93 -2.50 2.10
C ASP A 49 -3.75 -2.13 2.99
N ILE A 50 -3.30 -0.88 2.93
CA ILE A 50 -2.25 -0.40 3.82
C ILE A 50 -2.71 -0.50 5.26
N ASN A 51 -3.93 -0.06 5.53
CA ASN A 51 -4.47 -0.10 6.89
C ASN A 51 -4.61 -1.54 7.38
N ASN A 52 -5.01 -2.45 6.50
CA ASN A 52 -5.10 -3.85 6.88
C ASN A 52 -3.74 -4.43 7.22
N LEU A 53 -2.73 -4.06 6.45
CA LEU A 53 -1.37 -4.52 6.74
C LEU A 53 -0.92 -4.03 8.10
N ILE A 54 -1.21 -2.78 8.41
CA ILE A 54 -0.86 -2.22 9.71
C ILE A 54 -1.56 -2.98 10.82
N LYS A 55 -2.84 -3.25 10.65
CA LYS A 55 -3.61 -3.98 11.66
C LYS A 55 -3.06 -5.38 11.87
N GLN A 56 -2.71 -6.05 10.78
CA GLN A 56 -2.20 -7.43 10.88
C GLN A 56 -0.87 -7.49 11.60
N ASN A 57 -0.12 -6.41 11.57
CA ASN A 57 1.20 -6.37 12.19
C ASN A 57 1.23 -5.54 13.45
N TYR A 58 0.07 -5.07 13.89
CA TYR A 58 0.01 -4.29 15.11
C TYR A 58 0.25 -5.19 16.31
N GLN A 59 1.20 -4.80 17.14
CA GLN A 59 1.57 -5.60 18.29
C GLN A 59 1.49 -4.74 19.53
N THR A 60 0.85 -5.26 20.55
CA THR A 60 0.78 -4.56 21.82
C THR A 60 1.64 -5.29 22.84
N PRO A 61 2.23 -4.56 23.79
CA PRO A 61 3.07 -5.18 24.83
C PRO A 61 2.26 -6.11 25.72
#